data_cc871fdae355571f4ddd3e0c6837277b
#
_entry.id   cc871fdae355571f4ddd3e0c6837277b
#
_cell.length_a   1.000
_cell.length_b   1.000
_cell.length_c   1.000
_cell.angle_alpha   90.00
_cell.angle_beta   90.00
_cell.angle_gamma   90.00
#
_symmetry.space_group_name_H-M   'P 1'
#
loop_
_entity.id
_entity.type
_entity.pdbx_description
1 polymer ?
#
loop_
_entity_poly.entity_id
_entity_poly.type
_entity_poly.pdbx_seq_one_letter_code
_entity_poly.pdbx_strand_id
1 'polypeptide(L)'
;YFHDKQRVATKRAGALAGVMVKRIINEPSAAALASYFDTRQEQLFLVFDFGGGTLDVSIVDCFDTMVEILAVSGDNHLGGDDFNEAIAGGFLKEHQLQQKYLSETEYAILLRQAEKCKIALSTLPETKMTAVIGGQTYQSVYTNERVMRESSGIWKRMQRVLRHALQDGRVSLEEINAVI
;
A
#
# COMPACT_ATOMS: atom_id res chain seq x y z
N TYR A 1 -8.78 3.21 -10.56
CA TYR A 1 -9.87 4.24 -10.63
C TYR A 1 -11.25 3.59 -10.73
N PHE A 2 -12.24 4.21 -10.05
CA PHE A 2 -13.63 3.84 -10.21
C PHE A 2 -14.14 4.20 -11.59
N HIS A 3 -14.65 3.21 -12.32
CA HIS A 3 -15.42 3.45 -13.54
C HIS A 3 -16.87 3.85 -13.20
N ASP A 4 -17.65 4.29 -14.18
CA ASP A 4 -18.99 4.89 -13.96
C ASP A 4 -19.94 4.05 -13.12
N LYS A 5 -19.97 2.72 -13.31
CA LYS A 5 -20.84 1.83 -12.52
C LYS A 5 -20.49 1.87 -11.02
N GLN A 6 -19.21 1.91 -10.69
CA GLN A 6 -18.73 2.00 -9.29
C GLN A 6 -19.06 3.37 -8.70
N ARG A 7 -18.90 4.46 -9.45
CA ARG A 7 -19.31 5.81 -9.02
C ARG A 7 -20.81 5.89 -8.72
N VAL A 8 -21.63 5.32 -9.61
CA VAL A 8 -23.09 5.25 -9.41
C VAL A 8 -23.44 4.42 -8.17
N ALA A 9 -22.78 3.25 -8.00
CA ALA A 9 -22.99 2.39 -6.83
C ALA A 9 -22.59 3.08 -5.51
N THR A 10 -21.47 3.79 -5.48
CA THR A 10 -21.01 4.57 -4.32
C THR A 10 -22.01 5.69 -3.97
N LYS A 11 -22.49 6.42 -4.98
CA LYS A 11 -23.50 7.47 -4.77
C LYS A 11 -24.82 6.89 -4.22
N ARG A 12 -25.22 5.72 -4.73
CA ARG A 12 -26.43 5.02 -4.26
C ARG A 12 -26.26 4.51 -2.83
N ALA A 13 -25.10 3.96 -2.49
CA ALA A 13 -24.77 3.52 -1.12
C ALA A 13 -24.85 4.69 -0.13
N GLY A 14 -24.30 5.85 -0.48
CA GLY A 14 -24.42 7.06 0.32
C GLY A 14 -25.88 7.48 0.53
N ALA A 15 -26.69 7.48 -0.54
CA ALA A 15 -28.11 7.81 -0.45
C ALA A 15 -28.89 6.82 0.46
N LEU A 16 -28.60 5.52 0.37
CA LEU A 16 -29.18 4.49 1.25
C LEU A 16 -28.80 4.66 2.72
N ALA A 17 -27.58 5.18 2.97
CA ALA A 17 -27.11 5.54 4.31
C ALA A 17 -27.65 6.91 4.81
N GLY A 18 -28.55 7.56 4.07
CA GLY A 18 -29.11 8.88 4.43
C GLY A 18 -28.16 10.06 4.16
N VAL A 19 -27.07 9.84 3.44
CA VAL A 19 -26.08 10.88 3.11
C VAL A 19 -26.38 11.49 1.75
N MET A 20 -26.48 12.81 1.68
CA MET A 20 -26.61 13.53 0.41
C MET A 20 -25.23 13.64 -0.28
N VAL A 21 -24.95 12.72 -1.20
CA VAL A 21 -23.70 12.75 -1.98
C VAL A 21 -23.81 13.80 -3.09
N LYS A 22 -23.16 14.94 -2.91
CA LYS A 22 -23.14 16.02 -3.90
C LYS A 22 -22.19 15.72 -5.05
N ARG A 23 -20.99 15.22 -4.75
CA ARG A 23 -19.93 14.95 -5.73
C ARG A 23 -19.08 13.76 -5.28
N ILE A 24 -18.54 13.04 -6.26
CA ILE A 24 -17.50 12.02 -6.07
C ILE A 24 -16.26 12.55 -6.77
N ILE A 25 -15.15 12.65 -6.05
CA ILE A 25 -13.83 13.05 -6.59
C ILE A 25 -12.89 11.84 -6.55
N ASN A 26 -11.88 11.86 -7.37
CA ASN A 26 -10.85 10.80 -7.38
C ASN A 26 -9.98 10.94 -6.13
N GLU A 27 -9.57 9.82 -5.58
CA GLU A 27 -8.76 9.73 -4.36
C GLU A 27 -7.47 10.57 -4.42
N PRO A 28 -6.61 10.45 -5.48
CA PRO A 28 -5.41 11.26 -5.58
C PRO A 28 -5.71 12.76 -5.68
N SER A 29 -6.80 13.14 -6.34
CA SER A 29 -7.22 14.55 -6.36
C SER A 29 -7.64 15.05 -4.98
N ALA A 30 -8.30 14.19 -4.18
CA ALA A 30 -8.69 14.53 -2.82
C ALA A 30 -7.49 14.69 -1.90
N ALA A 31 -6.51 13.78 -2.01
CA ALA A 31 -5.26 13.84 -1.25
C ALA A 31 -4.45 15.10 -1.58
N ALA A 32 -4.25 15.37 -2.88
CA ALA A 32 -3.55 16.56 -3.35
C ALA A 32 -4.25 17.87 -2.91
N LEU A 33 -5.58 17.93 -3.02
CA LEU A 33 -6.35 19.08 -2.56
C LEU A 33 -6.19 19.32 -1.06
N ALA A 34 -6.23 18.27 -0.24
CA ALA A 34 -6.05 18.39 1.20
C ALA A 34 -4.71 19.02 1.56
N SER A 35 -3.62 18.58 0.93
CA SER A 35 -2.29 19.16 1.11
C SER A 35 -2.14 20.55 0.50
N TYR A 36 -2.75 20.80 -0.66
CA TYR A 36 -2.70 22.11 -1.34
C TYR A 36 -3.37 23.21 -0.51
N PHE A 37 -4.49 22.93 0.13
CA PHE A 37 -5.19 23.93 0.95
C PHE A 37 -4.38 24.45 2.13
N ASP A 38 -3.43 23.65 2.64
CA ASP A 38 -2.56 24.04 3.74
C ASP A 38 -1.46 25.01 3.28
N THR A 39 -0.94 24.84 2.06
CA THR A 39 0.21 25.60 1.57
C THR A 39 -0.16 26.74 0.62
N ARG A 40 -1.20 26.56 -0.17
CA ARG A 40 -1.65 27.48 -1.26
C ARG A 40 -0.53 27.84 -2.24
N GLN A 41 0.43 26.96 -2.41
CA GLN A 41 1.53 27.13 -3.37
C GLN A 41 1.33 26.16 -4.53
N GLU A 42 1.69 26.60 -5.73
CA GLU A 42 1.77 25.72 -6.89
C GLU A 42 2.73 24.57 -6.61
N GLN A 43 2.26 23.36 -6.74
CA GLN A 43 3.01 22.16 -6.36
C GLN A 43 2.68 20.97 -7.25
N LEU A 44 3.74 20.27 -7.62
CA LEU A 44 3.64 18.96 -8.26
C LEU A 44 3.76 17.87 -7.20
N PHE A 45 2.68 17.14 -6.98
CA PHE A 45 2.59 16.07 -6.00
C PHE A 45 2.78 14.70 -6.64
N LEU A 46 3.52 13.85 -5.94
CA LEU A 46 3.44 12.42 -6.13
C LEU A 46 2.54 11.85 -5.04
N VAL A 47 1.35 11.38 -5.42
CA VAL A 47 0.43 10.70 -4.50
C VAL A 47 0.74 9.22 -4.55
N PHE A 48 1.12 8.65 -3.39
CA PHE A 48 1.53 7.26 -3.23
C PHE A 48 0.53 6.54 -2.32
N ASP A 49 -0.52 6.00 -2.93
CA ASP A 49 -1.56 5.26 -2.22
C ASP A 49 -1.21 3.78 -2.14
N PHE A 50 -0.74 3.36 -0.96
CA PHE A 50 -0.32 1.98 -0.70
C PHE A 50 -1.25 1.34 0.33
N GLY A 51 -2.26 0.63 -0.16
CA GLY A 51 -3.24 -0.08 0.64
C GLY A 51 -2.81 -1.48 1.08
N GLY A 52 -3.77 -2.27 1.58
CA GLY A 52 -3.54 -3.67 1.96
C GLY A 52 -3.21 -4.57 0.78
N GLY A 53 -3.88 -4.39 -0.36
CA GLY A 53 -3.73 -5.25 -1.55
C GLY A 53 -3.48 -4.52 -2.86
N THR A 54 -3.40 -3.18 -2.87
CA THR A 54 -3.21 -2.36 -4.06
C THR A 54 -2.18 -1.27 -3.83
N LEU A 55 -1.49 -0.91 -4.90
CA LEU A 55 -0.65 0.27 -4.99
C LEU A 55 -1.12 1.13 -6.16
N ASP A 56 -1.45 2.39 -5.88
CA ASP A 56 -1.71 3.41 -6.88
C ASP A 56 -0.74 4.58 -6.71
N VAL A 57 -0.11 5.00 -7.81
CA VAL A 57 0.80 6.14 -7.86
C VAL A 57 0.27 7.13 -8.87
N SER A 58 0.05 8.37 -8.45
CA SER A 58 -0.44 9.44 -9.31
C SER A 58 0.47 10.65 -9.26
N ILE A 59 0.68 11.29 -10.41
CA ILE A 59 1.32 12.58 -10.50
C ILE A 59 0.22 13.63 -10.66
N VAL A 60 0.16 14.57 -9.72
CA VAL A 60 -0.91 15.57 -9.62
C VAL A 60 -0.29 16.96 -9.57
N ASP A 61 -0.66 17.78 -10.54
CA ASP A 61 -0.28 19.18 -10.59
C ASP A 61 -1.37 20.06 -9.98
N CYS A 62 -1.00 20.89 -9.03
CA CYS A 62 -1.87 21.88 -8.39
C CYS A 62 -1.35 23.27 -8.66
N PHE A 63 -2.05 24.01 -9.52
CA PHE A 63 -1.72 25.39 -9.87
C PHE A 63 -2.97 26.27 -9.86
N ASP A 64 -2.82 27.45 -9.32
CA ASP A 64 -3.91 28.42 -9.19
C ASP A 64 -5.13 27.83 -8.43
N THR A 65 -6.22 27.57 -9.10
CA THR A 65 -7.43 26.89 -8.57
C THR A 65 -7.70 25.56 -9.24
N MET A 66 -6.72 25.04 -10.00
CA MET A 66 -6.84 23.82 -10.80
C MET A 66 -6.05 22.69 -10.18
N VAL A 67 -6.59 21.48 -10.33
CA VAL A 67 -5.93 20.22 -9.97
C VAL A 67 -5.97 19.32 -11.19
N GLU A 68 -4.82 19.03 -11.76
CA GLU A 68 -4.66 18.19 -12.93
C GLU A 68 -3.94 16.89 -12.58
N ILE A 69 -4.47 15.77 -13.03
CA ILE A 69 -3.81 14.46 -12.91
C ILE A 69 -3.02 14.24 -14.21
N LEU A 70 -1.70 14.33 -14.12
CA LEU A 70 -0.82 14.17 -15.27
C LEU A 70 -0.63 12.70 -15.64
N ALA A 71 -0.52 11.82 -14.64
CA ALA A 71 -0.34 10.39 -14.83
C ALA A 71 -0.87 9.56 -13.67
N VAL A 72 -1.18 8.31 -13.97
CA VAL A 72 -1.55 7.29 -12.99
C VAL A 72 -0.96 5.96 -13.40
N SER A 73 -0.34 5.28 -12.45
CA SER A 73 0.13 3.92 -12.60
C SER A 73 -0.22 3.13 -11.34
N GLY A 74 -0.48 1.83 -11.44
CA GLY A 74 -0.85 1.03 -10.29
C GLY A 74 -0.57 -0.46 -10.47
N ASP A 75 -0.68 -1.18 -9.36
CA ASP A 75 -0.64 -2.63 -9.30
C ASP A 75 -1.75 -3.11 -8.36
N ASN A 76 -2.81 -3.70 -8.93
CA ASN A 76 -4.00 -4.15 -8.19
C ASN A 76 -3.78 -5.40 -7.33
N HIS A 77 -2.57 -5.95 -7.32
CA HIS A 77 -2.19 -7.13 -6.56
C HIS A 77 -0.88 -6.88 -5.80
N LEU A 78 -0.67 -5.66 -5.33
CA LEU A 78 0.53 -5.25 -4.61
C LEU A 78 0.15 -4.36 -3.43
N GLY A 79 0.34 -4.87 -2.21
CA GLY A 79 -0.02 -4.13 -1.01
C GLY A 79 0.66 -4.63 0.25
N GLY A 80 0.20 -4.16 1.39
CA GLY A 80 0.70 -4.54 2.70
C GLY A 80 0.61 -6.04 2.99
N ASP A 81 -0.34 -6.74 2.36
CA ASP A 81 -0.54 -8.18 2.53
C ASP A 81 0.57 -9.01 1.86
N ASP A 82 1.13 -8.53 0.73
CA ASP A 82 2.28 -9.19 0.11
C ASP A 82 3.49 -9.20 1.05
N PHE A 83 3.69 -8.12 1.83
CA PHE A 83 4.73 -8.10 2.87
C PHE A 83 4.45 -9.09 4.00
N ASN A 84 3.18 -9.25 4.41
CA ASN A 84 2.79 -10.24 5.41
C ASN A 84 3.12 -11.65 4.91
N GLU A 85 2.81 -11.94 3.63
CA GLU A 85 3.13 -13.22 3.00
C GLU A 85 4.64 -13.45 2.87
N ALA A 86 5.42 -12.42 2.51
CA ALA A 86 6.87 -12.52 2.43
C ALA A 86 7.51 -12.85 3.79
N ILE A 87 7.05 -12.19 4.86
CA ILE A 87 7.48 -12.45 6.24
C ILE A 87 7.09 -13.87 6.68
N ALA A 88 5.84 -14.27 6.43
CA ALA A 88 5.35 -15.62 6.75
C ALA A 88 6.13 -16.69 5.99
N GLY A 89 6.40 -16.48 4.71
CA GLY A 89 7.22 -17.36 3.88
C GLY A 89 8.66 -17.49 4.39
N GLY A 90 9.27 -16.38 4.80
CA GLY A 90 10.60 -16.35 5.42
C GLY A 90 10.63 -17.12 6.75
N PHE A 91 9.61 -16.96 7.58
CA PHE A 91 9.44 -17.71 8.83
C PHE A 91 9.33 -19.22 8.58
N LEU A 92 8.45 -19.63 7.66
CA LEU A 92 8.29 -21.05 7.31
C LEU A 92 9.59 -21.65 6.78
N LYS A 93 10.31 -20.93 5.93
CA LYS A 93 11.59 -21.37 5.36
C LYS A 93 12.66 -21.58 6.43
N GLU A 94 12.79 -20.67 7.37
CA GLU A 94 13.75 -20.78 8.49
C GLU A 94 13.51 -22.04 9.31
N HIS A 95 12.24 -22.36 9.58
CA HIS A 95 11.86 -23.52 10.38
C HIS A 95 11.66 -24.81 9.56
N GLN A 96 12.02 -24.80 8.27
CA GLN A 96 11.88 -25.93 7.34
C GLN A 96 10.42 -26.44 7.24
N LEU A 97 9.45 -25.55 7.44
CA LEU A 97 8.03 -25.80 7.31
C LEU A 97 7.55 -25.49 5.91
N GLN A 98 6.48 -26.16 5.47
CA GLN A 98 5.86 -25.90 4.18
C GLN A 98 4.41 -25.49 4.37
N GLN A 99 4.00 -24.40 3.74
CA GLN A 99 2.64 -23.85 3.83
C GLN A 99 1.55 -24.89 3.56
N LYS A 100 1.76 -25.80 2.58
CA LYS A 100 0.79 -26.83 2.20
C LYS A 100 0.43 -27.83 3.32
N TYR A 101 1.20 -27.86 4.40
CA TYR A 101 0.94 -28.73 5.56
C TYR A 101 0.29 -27.99 6.73
N LEU A 102 0.12 -26.68 6.62
CA LEU A 102 -0.62 -25.89 7.60
C LEU A 102 -2.12 -25.94 7.27
N SER A 103 -2.95 -25.99 8.30
CA SER A 103 -4.37 -25.71 8.15
C SER A 103 -4.60 -24.25 7.75
N GLU A 104 -5.74 -23.94 7.15
CA GLU A 104 -6.13 -22.57 6.82
C GLU A 104 -6.09 -21.65 8.06
N THR A 105 -6.52 -22.17 9.21
CA THR A 105 -6.51 -21.43 10.47
C THR A 105 -5.09 -21.13 10.95
N GLU A 106 -4.17 -22.10 10.89
CA GLU A 106 -2.78 -21.89 11.28
C GLU A 106 -2.09 -20.89 10.37
N TYR A 107 -2.35 -20.96 9.04
CA TYR A 107 -1.81 -20.02 8.10
C TYR A 107 -2.36 -18.60 8.30
N ALA A 108 -3.66 -18.45 8.54
CA ALA A 108 -4.26 -17.16 8.86
C ALA A 108 -3.68 -16.54 10.16
N ILE A 109 -3.42 -17.37 11.18
CA ILE A 109 -2.75 -16.92 12.42
C ILE A 109 -1.32 -16.50 12.12
N LEU A 110 -0.58 -17.26 11.31
CA LEU A 110 0.79 -16.92 10.90
C LEU A 110 0.85 -15.57 10.19
N LEU A 111 -0.05 -15.30 9.23
CA LEU A 111 -0.16 -14.01 8.54
C LEU A 111 -0.43 -12.86 9.52
N ARG A 112 -1.31 -13.05 10.50
CA ARG A 112 -1.54 -12.04 11.56
C ARG A 112 -0.30 -11.79 12.41
N GLN A 113 0.51 -12.80 12.69
CA GLN A 113 1.78 -12.61 13.41
C GLN A 113 2.80 -11.87 12.54
N ALA A 114 2.84 -12.15 11.24
CA ALA A 114 3.66 -11.43 10.26
C ALA A 114 3.26 -9.95 10.18
N GLU A 115 1.97 -9.64 10.14
CA GLU A 115 1.46 -8.27 10.17
C GLU A 115 1.86 -7.54 11.46
N LYS A 116 1.67 -8.14 12.62
CA LYS A 116 2.11 -7.58 13.90
C LYS A 116 3.61 -7.33 13.92
N CYS A 117 4.40 -8.27 13.39
CA CYS A 117 5.84 -8.13 13.24
C CYS A 117 6.19 -6.91 12.36
N LYS A 118 5.57 -6.80 11.19
CA LYS A 118 5.74 -5.66 10.27
C LYS A 118 5.42 -4.33 10.94
N ILE A 119 4.29 -4.23 11.64
CA ILE A 119 3.87 -3.02 12.35
C ILE A 119 4.86 -2.66 13.46
N ALA A 120 5.31 -3.63 14.26
CA ALA A 120 6.26 -3.40 15.32
C ALA A 120 7.60 -2.83 14.82
N LEU A 121 8.06 -3.29 13.65
CA LEU A 121 9.29 -2.80 13.01
C LEU A 121 9.22 -1.35 12.52
N SER A 122 8.04 -0.73 12.51
CA SER A 122 7.92 0.71 12.24
C SER A 122 8.51 1.58 13.35
N THR A 123 8.64 1.04 14.57
CA THR A 123 9.12 1.77 15.75
C THR A 123 10.27 1.07 16.48
N LEU A 124 10.42 -0.22 16.28
CA LEU A 124 11.45 -1.04 16.94
C LEU A 124 12.56 -1.44 15.94
N PRO A 125 13.82 -1.51 16.38
CA PRO A 125 14.92 -1.98 15.53
C PRO A 125 14.81 -3.48 15.22
N GLU A 126 14.23 -4.25 16.15
CA GLU A 126 13.97 -5.68 15.99
C GLU A 126 12.71 -6.10 16.74
N THR A 127 12.12 -7.20 16.33
CA THR A 127 10.96 -7.80 16.98
C THR A 127 11.01 -9.33 16.91
N LYS A 128 10.33 -9.99 17.85
CA LYS A 128 10.22 -11.45 17.89
C LYS A 128 8.86 -11.88 17.35
N MET A 129 8.87 -12.63 16.27
CA MET A 129 7.67 -13.28 15.74
C MET A 129 7.55 -14.69 16.33
N THR A 130 6.38 -15.02 16.84
CA THR A 130 6.09 -16.34 17.44
C THR A 130 4.83 -16.92 16.81
N ALA A 131 4.87 -18.18 16.40
CA ALA A 131 3.70 -18.91 15.89
C ALA A 131 3.65 -20.36 16.43
N VAL A 132 2.44 -20.87 16.63
CA VAL A 132 2.19 -22.27 17.00
C VAL A 132 1.67 -22.99 15.74
N ILE A 133 2.38 -24.02 15.31
CA ILE A 133 2.07 -24.81 14.12
C ILE A 133 2.20 -26.28 14.49
N GLY A 134 1.15 -27.08 14.23
CA GLY A 134 1.13 -28.49 14.60
C GLY A 134 1.30 -28.72 16.12
N GLY A 135 0.87 -27.77 16.96
CA GLY A 135 1.02 -27.83 18.40
C GLY A 135 2.43 -27.46 18.92
N GLN A 136 3.37 -27.17 18.05
CA GLN A 136 4.75 -26.75 18.39
C GLN A 136 4.92 -25.25 18.25
N THR A 137 5.63 -24.64 19.19
CA THR A 137 5.94 -23.20 19.16
C THR A 137 7.25 -22.92 18.42
N TYR A 138 7.20 -22.03 17.43
CA TYR A 138 8.34 -21.55 16.66
C TYR A 138 8.55 -20.06 16.91
N GLN A 139 9.80 -19.61 16.86
CA GLN A 139 10.17 -18.21 17.09
C GLN A 139 11.28 -17.77 16.14
N SER A 140 11.16 -16.57 15.62
CA SER A 140 12.17 -15.91 14.78
C SER A 140 12.34 -14.47 15.19
N VAL A 141 13.56 -13.93 15.06
CA VAL A 141 13.83 -12.50 15.20
C VAL A 141 13.80 -11.85 13.82
N TYR A 142 13.11 -10.74 13.72
CA TYR A 142 12.99 -9.93 12.51
C TYR A 142 13.58 -8.55 12.73
N THR A 143 14.26 -8.05 11.71
CA THR A 143 14.73 -6.67 11.56
C THR A 143 14.23 -6.11 10.23
N ASN A 144 14.33 -4.79 10.04
CA ASN A 144 13.97 -4.16 8.77
C ASN A 144 14.81 -4.70 7.61
N GLU A 145 16.11 -4.95 7.80
CA GLU A 145 16.96 -5.51 6.75
C GLU A 145 16.52 -6.92 6.34
N ARG A 146 16.07 -7.73 7.30
CA ARG A 146 15.54 -9.05 7.00
C ARG A 146 14.26 -8.95 6.18
N VAL A 147 13.30 -8.11 6.58
CA VAL A 147 12.06 -7.89 5.84
C VAL A 147 12.36 -7.37 4.43
N MET A 148 13.24 -6.40 4.27
CA MET A 148 13.63 -5.88 2.95
C MET A 148 14.21 -6.97 2.04
N ARG A 149 15.04 -7.84 2.58
CA ARG A 149 15.62 -8.96 1.82
C ARG A 149 14.55 -9.97 1.40
N GLU A 150 13.67 -10.39 2.33
CA GLU A 150 12.62 -11.36 2.07
C GLU A 150 11.55 -10.80 1.11
N SER A 151 11.30 -9.49 1.13
CA SER A 151 10.34 -8.80 0.26
C SER A 151 10.95 -8.14 -0.99
N SER A 152 12.17 -8.51 -1.38
CA SER A 152 12.90 -7.87 -2.49
C SER A 152 12.14 -7.83 -3.82
N GLY A 153 11.30 -8.82 -4.10
CA GLY A 153 10.42 -8.85 -5.27
C GLY A 153 9.34 -7.77 -5.24
N ILE A 154 8.80 -7.48 -4.05
CA ILE A 154 7.77 -6.46 -3.81
C ILE A 154 8.35 -5.08 -4.12
N TRP A 155 9.54 -4.77 -3.58
CA TRP A 155 10.24 -3.51 -3.84
C TRP A 155 10.49 -3.26 -5.33
N LYS A 156 10.86 -4.29 -6.10
CA LYS A 156 11.04 -4.18 -7.54
C LYS A 156 9.73 -3.86 -8.28
N ARG A 157 8.61 -4.42 -7.81
CA ARG A 157 7.28 -4.11 -8.37
C ARG A 157 6.90 -2.66 -8.07
N MET A 158 7.06 -2.20 -6.82
CA MET A 158 6.82 -0.81 -6.42
C MET A 158 7.63 0.18 -7.25
N GLN A 159 8.94 -0.07 -7.42
CA GLN A 159 9.81 0.77 -8.25
C GLN A 159 9.34 0.83 -9.71
N ARG A 160 8.78 -0.25 -10.25
CA ARG A 160 8.25 -0.28 -11.62
C ARG A 160 7.03 0.63 -11.75
N VAL A 161 6.08 0.54 -10.81
CA VAL A 161 4.88 1.38 -10.78
C VAL A 161 5.26 2.86 -10.71
N LEU A 162 6.16 3.21 -9.79
CA LEU A 162 6.67 4.58 -9.65
C LEU A 162 7.31 5.09 -10.94
N ARG A 163 8.19 4.29 -11.55
CA ARG A 163 8.87 4.66 -12.80
C ARG A 163 7.88 4.89 -13.94
N HIS A 164 6.85 4.06 -14.06
CA HIS A 164 5.82 4.23 -15.09
C HIS A 164 5.05 5.53 -14.86
N ALA A 165 4.63 5.84 -13.62
CA ALA A 165 3.94 7.09 -13.33
C ALA A 165 4.77 8.32 -13.75
N LEU A 166 6.06 8.35 -13.40
CA LEU A 166 6.96 9.44 -13.78
C LEU A 166 7.13 9.55 -15.30
N GLN A 167 7.32 8.41 -16.00
CA GLN A 167 7.47 8.38 -17.45
C GLN A 167 6.21 8.86 -18.18
N ASP A 168 5.05 8.36 -17.77
CA ASP A 168 3.76 8.72 -18.38
C ASP A 168 3.41 10.18 -18.11
N GLY A 169 3.74 10.69 -16.91
CA GLY A 169 3.61 12.11 -16.56
C GLY A 169 4.66 13.01 -17.18
N ARG A 170 5.72 12.44 -17.79
CA ARG A 170 6.89 13.17 -18.33
C ARG A 170 7.56 14.07 -17.30
N VAL A 171 7.65 13.59 -16.09
CA VAL A 171 8.15 14.31 -14.92
C VAL A 171 9.37 13.58 -14.35
N SER A 172 10.38 14.33 -13.95
CA SER A 172 11.53 13.81 -13.20
C SER A 172 11.28 13.84 -11.69
N LEU A 173 12.04 13.09 -10.91
CA LEU A 173 11.93 13.10 -9.45
C LEU A 173 12.24 14.45 -8.84
N GLU A 174 13.14 15.22 -9.48
CA GLU A 174 13.58 16.53 -9.03
C GLU A 174 12.49 17.60 -9.17
N GLU A 175 11.50 17.38 -10.05
CA GLU A 175 10.36 18.26 -10.24
C GLU A 175 9.26 18.02 -9.21
N ILE A 176 9.24 16.86 -8.53
CA ILE A 176 8.27 16.57 -7.48
C ILE A 176 8.54 17.45 -6.26
N ASN A 177 7.57 18.27 -5.87
CA ASN A 177 7.68 19.15 -4.72
C ASN A 177 7.36 18.43 -3.41
N ALA A 178 6.40 17.51 -3.43
CA ALA A 178 6.02 16.73 -2.25
C ALA A 178 5.47 15.34 -2.61
N VAL A 179 5.61 14.42 -1.66
CA VAL A 179 5.02 13.07 -1.70
C VAL A 179 3.93 13.01 -0.63
N ILE A 180 2.74 12.49 -1.02
CA ILE A 180 1.55 12.36 -0.17
C ILE A 180 1.16 10.88 -0.13
#